data_56c1c8dd05753633dbcd09d5c9fb8835
#
_entry.id   56c1c8dd05753633dbcd09d5c9fb8835
#
_cell.length_a   1.000
_cell.length_b   1.000
_cell.length_c   1.000
_cell.angle_alpha   90.00
_cell.angle_beta   90.00
_cell.angle_gamma   90.00
#
_symmetry.space_group_name_H-M   'P 1'
#
loop_
_entity.id
_entity.type
_entity.pdbx_description
1 polymer ?
#
loop_
_entity_poly.entity_id
_entity_poly.type
_entity_poly.pdbx_seq_one_letter_code
_entity_poly.pdbx_strand_id
1 'polypeptide(L)'
;TGGSGLKSYELHPNDVNDIGMICGGQVTVYFQLFTPEQTEDIAVLRTWRAQLSRNVDLWLLLALDGERVKEFRVLTRGGIPQEKKEYFTSRAIWHGGVYTEPLARAGRACIFGGGHVGRALVPVLANVDFRVTVYDDREALAKPENYPAADEVVFGSFSDISGVTLTADDYAVVMTPGHQADYEVLAQVLRSEAGYIGCIGSRGKIAKTRERLLADGFTDADLARVHAPIGLPILAETPEEIAISVAAEMIEHRAKRR
;
A
#
# COMPACT_ATOMS: atom_id res chain seq x y z
N THR A 1 -16.87 31.11 -14.37
CA THR A 1 -17.98 30.54 -13.58
C THR A 1 -17.37 30.00 -12.30
N GLY A 2 -17.48 30.76 -11.21
CA GLY A 2 -16.73 30.54 -9.99
C GLY A 2 -17.50 29.71 -8.95
N GLY A 3 -17.68 28.41 -9.16
CA GLY A 3 -18.29 27.54 -8.16
C GLY A 3 -17.91 26.07 -8.32
N SER A 4 -18.12 25.26 -7.27
CA SER A 4 -18.05 23.82 -7.36
C SER A 4 -19.18 23.26 -8.19
N GLY A 5 -18.94 22.18 -8.95
CA GLY A 5 -19.98 21.57 -9.78
C GLY A 5 -19.47 20.45 -10.67
N LEU A 6 -20.40 19.82 -11.37
CA LEU A 6 -20.14 18.79 -12.37
C LEU A 6 -20.00 19.41 -13.76
N LYS A 7 -19.11 18.84 -14.56
CA LYS A 7 -18.99 19.14 -15.98
C LYS A 7 -18.80 17.85 -16.76
N SER A 8 -19.71 17.59 -17.71
CA SER A 8 -19.62 16.44 -18.59
C SER A 8 -18.93 16.80 -19.90
N TYR A 9 -18.10 15.90 -20.39
CA TYR A 9 -17.37 16.00 -21.64
C TYR A 9 -17.68 14.77 -22.48
N GLU A 10 -17.99 14.99 -23.76
CA GLU A 10 -18.05 13.92 -24.74
C GLU A 10 -16.70 13.85 -25.47
N LEU A 11 -16.12 12.66 -25.51
CA LEU A 11 -14.84 12.38 -26.14
C LEU A 11 -15.11 11.77 -27.52
N HIS A 12 -14.92 12.54 -28.58
CA HIS A 12 -15.10 12.09 -29.95
C HIS A 12 -13.74 11.79 -30.60
N PRO A 13 -13.57 10.65 -31.30
CA PRO A 13 -12.26 10.22 -31.84
C PRO A 13 -11.69 11.11 -32.96
N ASN A 14 -12.34 12.18 -33.39
CA ASN A 14 -11.92 13.03 -34.52
C ASN A 14 -12.16 14.54 -34.30
N ASP A 15 -12.25 15.03 -33.08
CA ASP A 15 -12.40 16.46 -32.85
C ASP A 15 -11.04 17.18 -32.99
N VAL A 16 -11.04 18.34 -33.64
CA VAL A 16 -9.82 19.15 -33.90
C VAL A 16 -9.11 19.60 -32.61
N ASN A 17 -9.78 19.46 -31.46
CA ASN A 17 -9.24 19.66 -30.14
C ASN A 17 -8.93 18.32 -29.41
N ASP A 18 -8.89 17.21 -30.12
CA ASP A 18 -8.63 15.90 -29.57
C ASP A 18 -7.22 15.84 -28.97
N ILE A 19 -7.14 15.47 -27.69
CA ILE A 19 -5.90 15.17 -26.97
C ILE A 19 -5.32 13.79 -27.35
N GLY A 20 -5.70 13.23 -28.53
CA GLY A 20 -5.19 11.97 -29.06
C GLY A 20 -5.83 10.74 -28.47
N MET A 21 -7.05 10.80 -27.94
CA MET A 21 -7.75 9.63 -27.42
C MET A 21 -8.46 8.86 -28.53
N ILE A 22 -8.01 7.63 -28.78
CA ILE A 22 -8.57 6.72 -29.80
C ILE A 22 -9.94 6.17 -29.37
N CYS A 23 -10.27 6.21 -28.08
CA CYS A 23 -11.53 5.70 -27.53
C CYS A 23 -12.50 6.84 -27.28
N GLY A 24 -13.62 6.88 -28.00
CA GLY A 24 -14.76 7.74 -27.68
C GLY A 24 -15.37 7.35 -26.33
N GLY A 25 -16.03 8.31 -25.68
CA GLY A 25 -16.68 8.06 -24.39
C GLY A 25 -17.24 9.35 -23.78
N GLN A 26 -17.89 9.20 -22.65
CA GLN A 26 -18.38 10.32 -21.85
C GLN A 26 -17.66 10.35 -20.51
N VAL A 27 -17.13 11.51 -20.12
CA VAL A 27 -16.48 11.75 -18.83
C VAL A 27 -17.21 12.87 -18.10
N THR A 28 -17.59 12.60 -16.85
CA THR A 28 -18.11 13.63 -15.95
C THR A 28 -17.06 13.93 -14.89
N VAL A 29 -16.65 15.19 -14.81
CA VAL A 29 -15.64 15.67 -13.87
C VAL A 29 -16.31 16.55 -12.83
N TYR A 30 -16.04 16.28 -11.58
CA TYR A 30 -16.41 17.14 -10.47
C TYR A 30 -15.27 18.12 -10.17
N PHE A 31 -15.62 19.41 -10.07
CA PHE A 31 -14.71 20.49 -9.67
C PHE A 31 -15.12 21.00 -8.31
N GLN A 32 -14.23 20.90 -7.32
CA GLN A 32 -14.42 21.51 -6.01
C GLN A 32 -13.61 22.80 -5.93
N LEU A 33 -14.33 23.92 -5.73
CA LEU A 33 -13.70 25.18 -5.38
C LEU A 33 -13.56 25.25 -3.86
N PHE A 34 -12.39 25.59 -3.39
CA PHE A 34 -12.13 25.87 -1.98
C PHE A 34 -11.85 27.35 -1.80
N THR A 35 -12.61 28.00 -0.94
CA THR A 35 -12.35 29.39 -0.54
C THR A 35 -12.16 29.47 0.98
N PRO A 36 -11.45 30.48 1.49
CA PRO A 36 -11.22 30.62 2.93
C PRO A 36 -12.50 30.68 3.77
N GLU A 37 -13.62 31.12 3.18
CA GLU A 37 -14.94 31.25 3.81
C GLU A 37 -15.63 29.89 4.00
N GLN A 38 -15.28 28.89 3.19
CA GLN A 38 -15.83 27.53 3.24
C GLN A 38 -15.16 26.70 4.32
N THR A 39 -15.40 27.04 5.57
CA THR A 39 -14.71 26.43 6.72
C THR A 39 -14.92 24.93 6.85
N GLU A 40 -16.10 24.42 6.44
CA GLU A 40 -16.43 22.99 6.46
C GLU A 40 -15.60 22.21 5.43
N ASP A 41 -15.53 22.67 4.18
CA ASP A 41 -14.75 22.04 3.12
C ASP A 41 -13.25 22.07 3.44
N ILE A 42 -12.76 23.18 3.98
CA ILE A 42 -11.38 23.29 4.47
C ILE A 42 -11.10 22.32 5.62
N ALA A 43 -12.07 22.09 6.52
CA ALA A 43 -11.93 21.09 7.58
C ALA A 43 -11.81 19.66 7.03
N VAL A 44 -12.52 19.33 5.93
CA VAL A 44 -12.36 18.04 5.23
C VAL A 44 -10.94 17.87 4.69
N LEU A 45 -10.37 18.90 4.06
CA LEU A 45 -8.98 18.86 3.58
C LEU A 45 -7.97 18.69 4.72
N ARG A 46 -8.18 19.36 5.85
CA ARG A 46 -7.33 19.19 7.05
C ARG A 46 -7.42 17.77 7.60
N THR A 47 -8.63 17.21 7.66
CA THR A 47 -8.87 15.83 8.07
C THR A 47 -8.14 14.88 7.13
N TRP A 48 -8.29 15.04 5.82
CA TRP A 48 -7.60 14.24 4.82
C TRP A 48 -6.09 14.27 5.02
N ARG A 49 -5.51 15.46 5.08
CA ARG A 49 -4.07 15.63 5.32
C ARG A 49 -3.61 14.96 6.62
N ALA A 50 -4.37 15.09 7.72
CA ALA A 50 -4.03 14.48 9.00
C ALA A 50 -4.12 12.95 8.97
N GLN A 51 -4.98 12.38 8.15
CA GLN A 51 -5.14 10.92 8.03
C GLN A 51 -4.14 10.29 7.05
N LEU A 52 -3.64 11.04 6.05
CA LEU A 52 -2.63 10.53 5.11
C LEU A 52 -1.33 10.05 5.79
N SER A 53 -0.97 10.66 6.92
CA SER A 53 0.19 10.25 7.72
C SER A 53 -0.08 9.00 8.57
N ARG A 54 -1.34 8.56 8.69
CA ARG A 54 -1.73 7.36 9.43
C ARG A 54 -1.87 6.18 8.48
N ASN A 55 -1.56 5.00 8.95
CA ASN A 55 -1.75 3.76 8.18
C ASN A 55 -3.22 3.32 8.22
N VAL A 56 -4.10 4.06 7.53
CA VAL A 56 -5.55 3.83 7.53
C VAL A 56 -6.12 3.91 6.13
N ASP A 57 -7.17 3.13 5.88
CA ASP A 57 -7.99 3.29 4.68
C ASP A 57 -8.77 4.60 4.74
N LEU A 58 -8.75 5.32 3.63
CA LEU A 58 -9.48 6.57 3.44
C LEU A 58 -10.28 6.54 2.16
N TRP A 59 -11.49 7.08 2.21
CA TRP A 59 -12.35 7.28 1.05
C TRP A 59 -12.87 8.70 0.99
N LEU A 60 -12.96 9.20 -0.24
CA LEU A 60 -13.79 10.35 -0.57
C LEU A 60 -15.25 9.88 -0.68
N LEU A 61 -16.16 10.67 -0.15
CA LEU A 61 -17.60 10.55 -0.36
C LEU A 61 -18.12 11.89 -0.90
N LEU A 62 -18.78 11.84 -2.06
CA LEU A 62 -19.60 12.92 -2.59
C LEU A 62 -21.05 12.42 -2.67
N ALA A 63 -21.98 13.16 -2.07
CA ALA A 63 -23.41 12.95 -2.32
C ALA A 63 -23.96 14.11 -3.11
N LEU A 64 -24.65 13.82 -4.22
CA LEU A 64 -25.17 14.79 -5.17
C LEU A 64 -26.70 14.77 -5.23
N ASP A 65 -27.26 15.94 -5.51
CA ASP A 65 -28.66 16.14 -5.89
C ASP A 65 -28.67 16.88 -7.23
N GLY A 66 -28.88 16.14 -8.31
CA GLY A 66 -28.60 16.64 -9.65
C GLY A 66 -27.12 16.97 -9.81
N GLU A 67 -26.78 18.19 -10.20
CA GLU A 67 -25.41 18.68 -10.36
C GLU A 67 -24.81 19.28 -9.08
N ARG A 68 -25.60 19.38 -7.99
CA ARG A 68 -25.20 20.03 -6.75
C ARG A 68 -24.67 19.02 -5.75
N VAL A 69 -23.46 19.25 -5.22
CA VAL A 69 -22.92 18.47 -4.10
C VAL A 69 -23.61 18.89 -2.81
N LYS A 70 -24.23 17.93 -2.13
CA LYS A 70 -24.83 18.08 -0.81
C LYS A 70 -23.88 17.66 0.31
N GLU A 71 -23.00 16.70 0.04
CA GLU A 71 -22.07 16.15 1.02
C GLU A 71 -20.72 15.95 0.36
N PHE A 72 -19.66 16.47 0.98
CA PHE A 72 -18.27 16.28 0.62
C PHE A 72 -17.51 15.86 1.89
N ARG A 73 -17.06 14.61 1.96
CA ARG A 73 -16.42 14.07 3.17
C ARG A 73 -15.26 13.16 2.84
N VAL A 74 -14.32 13.06 3.79
CA VAL A 74 -13.29 12.02 3.83
C VAL A 74 -13.57 11.14 5.05
N LEU A 75 -13.66 9.83 4.82
CA LEU A 75 -14.04 8.85 5.83
C LEU A 75 -12.95 7.80 5.99
N THR A 76 -12.69 7.40 7.23
CA THR A 76 -11.95 6.17 7.55
C THR A 76 -12.90 4.98 7.57
N ARG A 77 -12.39 3.74 7.53
CA ARG A 77 -13.19 2.51 7.62
C ARG A 77 -14.18 2.51 8.80
N GLY A 78 -13.75 3.00 9.97
CA GLY A 78 -14.61 3.12 11.16
C GLY A 78 -15.66 4.21 11.09
N GLY A 79 -15.52 5.18 10.18
CA GLY A 79 -16.48 6.27 9.97
C GLY A 79 -17.54 5.98 8.90
N ILE A 80 -17.45 4.82 8.23
CA ILE A 80 -18.40 4.45 7.17
C ILE A 80 -19.70 3.96 7.80
N PRO A 81 -20.87 4.57 7.47
CA PRO A 81 -22.17 4.08 7.88
C PRO A 81 -22.41 2.65 7.40
N GLN A 82 -23.00 1.81 8.26
CA GLN A 82 -23.18 0.38 7.97
C GLN A 82 -24.02 0.15 6.69
N GLU A 83 -25.02 0.97 6.48
CA GLU A 83 -25.94 0.91 5.34
C GLU A 83 -25.32 1.35 4.01
N LYS A 84 -24.11 1.96 4.06
CA LYS A 84 -23.40 2.45 2.88
C LYS A 84 -22.10 1.66 2.59
N LYS A 85 -21.81 0.61 3.36
CA LYS A 85 -20.54 -0.12 3.24
C LYS A 85 -20.25 -0.65 1.83
N GLU A 86 -21.25 -1.04 1.08
CA GLU A 86 -21.13 -1.54 -0.28
C GLU A 86 -20.57 -0.51 -1.28
N TYR A 87 -20.67 0.78 -0.97
CA TYR A 87 -20.11 1.85 -1.81
C TYR A 87 -18.62 2.10 -1.54
N PHE A 88 -18.06 1.58 -0.45
CA PHE A 88 -16.67 1.83 -0.05
C PHE A 88 -15.79 0.62 -0.38
N THR A 89 -15.41 0.55 -1.64
CA THR A 89 -14.59 -0.54 -2.19
C THR A 89 -13.18 -0.06 -2.53
N SER A 90 -12.42 -0.93 -3.14
CA SER A 90 -11.09 -0.63 -3.65
C SER A 90 -11.08 0.15 -4.98
N ARG A 91 -12.25 0.45 -5.53
CA ARG A 91 -12.42 1.22 -6.79
C ARG A 91 -13.41 2.35 -6.56
N ALA A 92 -13.35 3.35 -7.42
CA ALA A 92 -14.38 4.37 -7.46
C ALA A 92 -15.73 3.75 -7.83
N ILE A 93 -16.78 4.17 -7.12
CA ILE A 93 -18.15 3.77 -7.37
C ILE A 93 -19.01 5.01 -7.56
N TRP A 94 -19.86 4.98 -8.58
CA TRP A 94 -20.95 5.94 -8.78
C TRP A 94 -22.29 5.20 -8.80
N HIS A 95 -23.14 5.47 -7.84
CA HIS A 95 -24.48 4.88 -7.77
C HIS A 95 -25.45 5.79 -7.03
N GLY A 96 -26.65 6.00 -7.62
CA GLY A 96 -27.75 6.71 -6.94
C GLY A 96 -27.41 8.13 -6.44
N GLY A 97 -26.58 8.87 -7.17
CA GLY A 97 -26.13 10.20 -6.76
C GLY A 97 -25.03 10.20 -5.68
N VAL A 98 -24.49 9.04 -5.36
CA VAL A 98 -23.35 8.89 -4.44
C VAL A 98 -22.10 8.46 -5.23
N TYR A 99 -21.02 9.23 -5.07
CA TYR A 99 -19.70 8.89 -5.56
C TYR A 99 -18.79 8.59 -4.38
N THR A 100 -18.06 7.50 -4.47
CA THR A 100 -17.00 7.16 -3.53
C THR A 100 -15.73 6.77 -4.27
N GLU A 101 -14.59 7.15 -3.69
CA GLU A 101 -13.28 6.85 -4.25
C GLU A 101 -12.28 6.57 -3.12
N PRO A 102 -11.48 5.49 -3.20
CA PRO A 102 -10.40 5.28 -2.25
C PRO A 102 -9.30 6.33 -2.45
N LEU A 103 -8.98 7.08 -1.39
CA LEU A 103 -7.94 8.11 -1.38
C LEU A 103 -6.61 7.59 -0.84
N ALA A 104 -6.66 6.68 0.12
CA ALA A 104 -5.51 6.00 0.68
C ALA A 104 -5.92 4.61 1.17
N ARG A 105 -4.95 3.73 1.27
CA ARG A 105 -5.15 2.37 1.78
C ARG A 105 -4.24 2.15 2.97
N ALA A 106 -4.78 1.44 3.96
CA ALA A 106 -3.97 0.86 5.02
C ALA A 106 -3.03 -0.19 4.41
N GLY A 107 -1.94 -0.44 5.12
CA GLY A 107 -0.92 -1.40 4.74
C GLY A 107 0.38 -0.72 4.35
N ARG A 108 1.44 -1.15 5.02
CA ARG A 108 2.81 -0.72 4.75
C ARG A 108 3.66 -1.95 4.44
N ALA A 109 4.72 -1.74 3.69
CA ALA A 109 5.76 -2.72 3.47
C ALA A 109 6.84 -2.52 4.53
N CYS A 110 6.94 -3.44 5.49
CA CYS A 110 8.03 -3.48 6.46
C CYS A 110 9.15 -4.35 5.90
N ILE A 111 10.24 -3.73 5.46
CA ILE A 111 11.41 -4.39 4.89
C ILE A 111 12.40 -4.66 6.03
N PHE A 112 12.53 -5.90 6.42
CA PHE A 112 13.53 -6.37 7.38
C PHE A 112 14.81 -6.72 6.62
N GLY A 113 15.78 -5.81 6.66
CA GLY A 113 17.05 -5.88 5.94
C GLY A 113 17.22 -4.83 4.84
N GLY A 114 17.91 -3.75 5.18
CA GLY A 114 18.20 -2.62 4.30
C GLY A 114 19.45 -2.80 3.41
N GLY A 115 19.79 -4.05 3.05
CA GLY A 115 20.90 -4.35 2.13
C GLY A 115 20.61 -3.89 0.69
N HIS A 116 21.41 -4.37 -0.28
CA HIS A 116 21.30 -3.94 -1.67
C HIS A 116 19.89 -4.11 -2.25
N VAL A 117 19.27 -5.27 -2.06
CA VAL A 117 17.91 -5.52 -2.58
C VAL A 117 16.87 -4.68 -1.82
N GLY A 118 16.96 -4.59 -0.48
CA GLY A 118 16.07 -3.75 0.32
C GLY A 118 16.14 -2.29 -0.11
N ARG A 119 17.36 -1.78 -0.33
CA ARG A 119 17.58 -0.42 -0.82
C ARG A 119 16.99 -0.16 -2.20
N ALA A 120 17.12 -1.14 -3.11
CA ALA A 120 16.53 -1.05 -4.46
C ALA A 120 14.99 -1.14 -4.41
N LEU A 121 14.42 -1.92 -3.46
CA LEU A 121 13.00 -2.14 -3.34
C LEU A 121 12.23 -0.90 -2.81
N VAL A 122 12.83 -0.13 -1.90
CA VAL A 122 12.19 1.05 -1.29
C VAL A 122 11.59 2.01 -2.32
N PRO A 123 12.34 2.58 -3.29
CA PRO A 123 11.78 3.52 -4.26
C PRO A 123 10.74 2.86 -5.18
N VAL A 124 10.88 1.59 -5.51
CA VAL A 124 9.92 0.86 -6.36
C VAL A 124 8.58 0.76 -5.66
N LEU A 125 8.56 0.38 -4.38
CA LEU A 125 7.34 0.27 -3.59
C LEU A 125 6.68 1.63 -3.34
N ALA A 126 7.47 2.65 -3.03
CA ALA A 126 6.98 4.03 -2.86
C ALA A 126 6.29 4.54 -4.14
N ASN A 127 6.85 4.27 -5.32
CA ASN A 127 6.28 4.68 -6.62
C ASN A 127 4.95 3.97 -6.96
N VAL A 128 4.63 2.86 -6.30
CA VAL A 128 3.37 2.13 -6.48
C VAL A 128 2.47 2.21 -5.24
N ASP A 129 2.61 3.29 -4.48
CA ASP A 129 1.77 3.68 -3.35
C ASP A 129 1.78 2.70 -2.15
N PHE A 130 2.90 2.01 -1.89
CA PHE A 130 3.15 1.42 -0.59
C PHE A 130 3.82 2.43 0.33
N ARG A 131 3.37 2.51 1.56
CA ARG A 131 4.16 3.10 2.64
C ARG A 131 5.28 2.14 3.00
N VAL A 132 6.48 2.64 3.20
CA VAL A 132 7.66 1.79 3.39
C VAL A 132 8.34 2.10 4.72
N THR A 133 8.47 1.07 5.55
CA THR A 133 9.33 1.07 6.74
C THR A 133 10.52 0.16 6.47
N VAL A 134 11.74 0.65 6.68
CA VAL A 134 12.96 -0.16 6.64
C VAL A 134 13.41 -0.45 8.07
N TYR A 135 13.69 -1.71 8.37
CA TYR A 135 14.21 -2.16 9.66
C TYR A 135 15.54 -2.87 9.45
N ASP A 136 16.60 -2.43 10.11
CA ASP A 136 17.93 -3.05 10.02
C ASP A 136 18.64 -3.03 11.37
N ASP A 137 19.42 -4.06 11.67
CA ASP A 137 20.22 -4.19 12.89
C ASP A 137 21.62 -3.53 12.79
N ARG A 138 21.96 -3.01 11.62
CA ARG A 138 23.20 -2.30 11.36
C ARG A 138 22.96 -0.80 11.38
N GLU A 139 23.49 -0.13 12.40
CA GLU A 139 23.33 1.33 12.56
C GLU A 139 23.77 2.13 11.31
N ALA A 140 24.82 1.64 10.62
CA ALA A 140 25.30 2.28 9.40
C ALA A 140 24.29 2.25 8.25
N LEU A 141 23.39 1.26 8.22
CA LEU A 141 22.34 1.12 7.20
C LEU A 141 21.02 1.72 7.67
N ALA A 142 20.67 1.58 8.93
CA ALA A 142 19.42 2.08 9.49
C ALA A 142 19.42 3.61 9.65
N LYS A 143 19.67 4.32 8.55
CA LYS A 143 19.70 5.79 8.49
C LYS A 143 18.75 6.31 7.41
N PRO A 144 17.91 7.32 7.70
CA PRO A 144 16.98 7.89 6.72
C PRO A 144 17.64 8.33 5.41
N GLU A 145 18.88 8.81 5.47
CA GLU A 145 19.64 9.27 4.29
C GLU A 145 19.89 8.14 3.28
N ASN A 146 19.90 6.89 3.73
CA ASN A 146 20.07 5.72 2.86
C ASN A 146 18.80 5.35 2.10
N TYR A 147 17.63 5.81 2.56
CA TYR A 147 16.31 5.45 2.02
C TYR A 147 15.39 6.67 1.92
N PRO A 148 15.70 7.64 1.04
CA PRO A 148 14.97 8.91 0.96
C PRO A 148 13.48 8.75 0.57
N ALA A 149 13.08 7.60 0.01
CA ALA A 149 11.71 7.29 -0.35
C ALA A 149 10.98 6.42 0.71
N ALA A 150 11.63 6.08 1.83
CA ALA A 150 10.97 5.38 2.94
C ALA A 150 10.23 6.39 3.83
N ASP A 151 9.06 5.98 4.36
CA ASP A 151 8.32 6.75 5.35
C ASP A 151 8.99 6.69 6.73
N GLU A 152 9.65 5.57 7.03
CA GLU A 152 10.28 5.32 8.31
C GLU A 152 11.51 4.42 8.17
N VAL A 153 12.54 4.70 8.96
CA VAL A 153 13.73 3.85 9.07
C VAL A 153 13.98 3.56 10.54
N VAL A 154 14.03 2.27 10.89
CA VAL A 154 14.14 1.81 12.27
C VAL A 154 15.45 1.05 12.45
N PHE A 155 16.23 1.45 13.44
CA PHE A 155 17.37 0.68 13.95
C PHE A 155 16.90 -0.24 15.07
N GLY A 156 17.16 -1.56 14.96
CA GLY A 156 16.77 -2.51 16.00
C GLY A 156 17.30 -3.91 15.74
N SER A 157 17.16 -4.81 16.71
CA SER A 157 17.64 -6.19 16.61
C SER A 157 16.67 -7.07 15.83
N PHE A 158 17.14 -7.88 14.92
CA PHE A 158 16.32 -8.92 14.26
C PHE A 158 15.82 -10.02 15.21
N SER A 159 16.47 -10.21 16.36
CA SER A 159 16.00 -11.14 17.39
C SER A 159 14.81 -10.62 18.20
N ASP A 160 14.53 -9.31 18.12
CA ASP A 160 13.37 -8.68 18.78
C ASP A 160 12.83 -7.53 17.91
N ILE A 161 11.76 -7.82 17.17
CA ILE A 161 11.05 -6.85 16.35
C ILE A 161 9.77 -6.31 17.03
N SER A 162 9.63 -6.47 18.34
CA SER A 162 8.44 -6.06 19.12
C SER A 162 8.07 -4.59 18.98
N GLY A 163 9.06 -3.74 18.62
CA GLY A 163 8.83 -2.33 18.30
C GLY A 163 8.04 -2.09 17.00
N VAL A 164 7.82 -3.14 16.18
CA VAL A 164 7.07 -3.07 14.92
C VAL A 164 5.79 -3.88 15.03
N THR A 165 4.66 -3.23 15.24
CA THR A 165 3.35 -3.89 15.18
C THR A 165 2.94 -4.09 13.72
N LEU A 166 2.66 -5.34 13.34
CA LEU A 166 2.18 -5.72 12.02
C LEU A 166 0.69 -6.08 12.10
N THR A 167 -0.10 -5.51 11.21
CA THR A 167 -1.55 -5.75 11.07
C THR A 167 -1.86 -6.60 9.85
N ALA A 168 -3.10 -7.04 9.72
CA ALA A 168 -3.58 -7.80 8.56
C ALA A 168 -3.42 -7.06 7.21
N ASP A 169 -3.25 -5.75 7.23
CA ASP A 169 -3.02 -4.96 6.02
C ASP A 169 -1.53 -4.78 5.69
N ASP A 170 -0.63 -5.12 6.62
CA ASP A 170 0.82 -4.92 6.44
C ASP A 170 1.49 -6.08 5.69
N TYR A 171 2.59 -5.75 5.04
CA TYR A 171 3.45 -6.63 4.25
C TYR A 171 4.80 -6.75 4.94
N ALA A 172 5.15 -7.92 5.42
CA ALA A 172 6.47 -8.21 5.96
C ALA A 172 7.37 -8.78 4.86
N VAL A 173 8.48 -8.09 4.57
CA VAL A 173 9.44 -8.47 3.54
C VAL A 173 10.77 -8.76 4.20
N VAL A 174 11.15 -10.05 4.29
CA VAL A 174 12.35 -10.51 5.00
C VAL A 174 13.48 -10.71 4.01
N MET A 175 14.52 -9.88 4.14
CA MET A 175 15.71 -9.92 3.30
C MET A 175 16.99 -9.55 4.08
N THR A 176 17.14 -10.17 5.25
CA THR A 176 18.24 -9.92 6.17
C THR A 176 19.56 -10.49 5.66
N PRO A 177 20.71 -10.06 6.20
CA PRO A 177 22.03 -10.56 5.76
C PRO A 177 22.34 -11.94 6.34
N GLY A 178 21.57 -12.97 6.08
CA GLY A 178 21.91 -14.31 6.52
C GLY A 178 20.70 -15.15 6.92
N HIS A 179 20.89 -16.46 6.98
CA HIS A 179 19.81 -17.41 7.26
C HIS A 179 19.37 -17.40 8.73
N GLN A 180 20.24 -17.00 9.66
CA GLN A 180 19.91 -16.92 11.08
C GLN A 180 18.95 -15.76 11.34
N ALA A 181 19.27 -14.57 10.83
CA ALA A 181 18.42 -13.39 10.99
C ALA A 181 17.08 -13.54 10.24
N ASP A 182 17.08 -14.15 9.03
CA ASP A 182 15.82 -14.45 8.34
C ASP A 182 14.91 -15.36 9.17
N TYR A 183 15.48 -16.39 9.80
CA TYR A 183 14.73 -17.27 10.68
C TYR A 183 14.16 -16.50 11.89
N GLU A 184 14.98 -15.69 12.57
CA GLU A 184 14.57 -14.91 13.74
C GLU A 184 13.42 -13.95 13.44
N VAL A 185 13.50 -13.25 12.31
CA VAL A 185 12.42 -12.36 11.85
C VAL A 185 11.19 -13.17 11.45
N LEU A 186 11.33 -14.23 10.65
CA LEU A 186 10.20 -15.06 10.22
C LEU A 186 9.45 -15.67 11.40
N ALA A 187 10.16 -16.17 12.43
CA ALA A 187 9.55 -16.75 13.62
C ALA A 187 8.67 -15.73 14.38
N GLN A 188 9.01 -14.46 14.35
CA GLN A 188 8.22 -13.39 14.97
C GLN A 188 7.07 -12.92 14.07
N VAL A 189 7.36 -12.72 12.78
CA VAL A 189 6.35 -12.29 11.79
C VAL A 189 5.23 -13.33 11.62
N LEU A 190 5.55 -14.62 11.66
CA LEU A 190 4.56 -15.71 11.59
C LEU A 190 3.57 -15.71 12.77
N ARG A 191 3.99 -15.17 13.93
CA ARG A 191 3.12 -14.97 15.11
C ARG A 191 2.30 -13.68 15.05
N SER A 192 2.58 -12.81 14.09
CA SER A 192 1.86 -11.57 13.89
C SER A 192 0.65 -11.76 12.97
N GLU A 193 -0.15 -10.71 12.84
CA GLU A 193 -1.30 -10.66 11.93
C GLU A 193 -0.92 -10.23 10.51
N ALA A 194 0.37 -10.13 10.16
CA ALA A 194 0.80 -9.68 8.83
C ALA A 194 0.04 -10.36 7.70
N GLY A 195 -0.55 -9.56 6.82
CA GLY A 195 -1.38 -10.05 5.73
C GLY A 195 -0.59 -10.63 4.57
N TYR A 196 0.69 -10.27 4.45
CA TYR A 196 1.64 -10.82 3.50
C TYR A 196 2.99 -11.02 4.18
N ILE A 197 3.62 -12.16 3.93
CA ILE A 197 4.95 -12.48 4.42
C ILE A 197 5.78 -12.99 3.24
N GLY A 198 6.82 -12.25 2.87
CA GLY A 198 7.73 -12.66 1.82
C GLY A 198 9.15 -12.84 2.36
N CYS A 199 9.88 -13.85 1.89
CA CYS A 199 11.26 -14.08 2.31
C CYS A 199 12.16 -14.31 1.09
N ILE A 200 13.26 -13.54 1.02
CA ILE A 200 14.28 -13.74 -0.01
C ILE A 200 15.17 -14.94 0.32
N GLY A 201 15.56 -15.68 -0.68
CA GLY A 201 16.56 -16.74 -0.51
C GLY A 201 16.56 -17.77 -1.61
N SER A 202 17.68 -18.48 -1.73
CA SER A 202 17.73 -19.65 -2.59
C SER A 202 16.84 -20.79 -2.04
N ARG A 203 16.39 -21.69 -2.91
CA ARG A 203 15.57 -22.84 -2.51
C ARG A 203 16.18 -23.64 -1.36
N GLY A 204 17.52 -23.84 -1.35
CA GLY A 204 18.20 -24.55 -0.29
C GLY A 204 18.22 -23.80 1.05
N LYS A 205 18.37 -22.47 1.01
CA LYS A 205 18.29 -21.62 2.21
C LYS A 205 16.87 -21.65 2.81
N ILE A 206 15.86 -21.53 1.97
CA ILE A 206 14.45 -21.58 2.37
C ILE A 206 14.09 -22.93 2.98
N ALA A 207 14.55 -24.05 2.38
CA ALA A 207 14.30 -25.40 2.92
C ALA A 207 14.86 -25.55 4.36
N LYS A 208 16.09 -25.10 4.60
CA LYS A 208 16.70 -25.14 5.95
C LYS A 208 15.95 -24.26 6.96
N THR A 209 15.54 -23.07 6.55
CA THR A 209 14.75 -22.17 7.42
C THR A 209 13.39 -22.80 7.76
N ARG A 210 12.74 -23.45 6.77
CA ARG A 210 11.50 -24.19 6.97
C ARG A 210 11.64 -25.35 7.96
N GLU A 211 12.66 -26.20 7.80
CA GLU A 211 12.96 -27.32 8.70
C GLU A 211 13.10 -26.83 10.16
N ARG A 212 13.81 -25.73 10.35
CA ARG A 212 14.01 -25.15 11.68
C ARG A 212 12.72 -24.61 12.27
N LEU A 213 11.91 -23.88 11.49
CA LEU A 213 10.61 -23.36 11.95
C LEU A 213 9.67 -24.51 12.36
N LEU A 214 9.64 -25.61 11.60
CA LEU A 214 8.86 -26.81 11.96
C LEU A 214 9.37 -27.44 13.26
N ALA A 215 10.69 -27.53 13.47
CA ALA A 215 11.27 -28.03 14.71
C ALA A 215 10.92 -27.16 15.93
N ASP A 216 10.70 -25.86 15.73
CA ASP A 216 10.29 -24.90 16.77
C ASP A 216 8.75 -24.80 16.94
N GLY A 217 8.01 -25.73 16.32
CA GLY A 217 6.58 -25.91 16.55
C GLY A 217 5.66 -25.08 15.62
N PHE A 218 6.16 -24.43 14.58
CA PHE A 218 5.33 -23.89 13.53
C PHE A 218 4.72 -25.01 12.69
N THR A 219 3.52 -24.78 12.18
CA THR A 219 2.80 -25.76 11.36
C THR A 219 3.02 -25.53 9.87
N ASP A 220 2.70 -26.52 9.04
CA ASP A 220 2.67 -26.34 7.59
C ASP A 220 1.69 -25.26 7.15
N ALA A 221 0.61 -25.04 7.90
CA ALA A 221 -0.35 -23.96 7.65
C ALA A 221 0.28 -22.57 7.90
N ASP A 222 1.09 -22.43 8.95
CA ASP A 222 1.83 -21.18 9.20
C ASP A 222 2.81 -20.92 8.06
N LEU A 223 3.54 -21.93 7.64
CA LEU A 223 4.56 -21.81 6.59
C LEU A 223 3.96 -21.59 5.19
N ALA A 224 2.73 -22.02 4.96
CA ALA A 224 2.01 -21.73 3.71
C ALA A 224 1.68 -20.24 3.53
N ARG A 225 1.75 -19.42 4.59
CA ARG A 225 1.61 -17.98 4.53
C ARG A 225 2.85 -17.27 3.97
N VAL A 226 3.99 -17.99 3.89
CA VAL A 226 5.28 -17.40 3.47
C VAL A 226 5.48 -17.57 1.97
N HIS A 227 5.59 -16.47 1.28
CA HIS A 227 6.02 -16.41 -0.12
C HIS A 227 7.55 -16.53 -0.17
N ALA A 228 8.07 -17.70 -0.51
CA ALA A 228 9.51 -17.97 -0.52
C ALA A 228 9.88 -18.98 -1.62
N PRO A 229 10.75 -18.65 -2.55
CA PRO A 229 11.40 -17.36 -2.75
C PRO A 229 10.39 -16.25 -3.06
N ILE A 230 10.57 -15.07 -2.44
CA ILE A 230 9.75 -13.89 -2.73
C ILE A 230 9.98 -13.41 -4.17
N GLY A 231 8.92 -12.94 -4.82
CA GLY A 231 8.94 -12.34 -6.14
C GLY A 231 8.43 -13.24 -7.26
N LEU A 232 7.89 -12.65 -8.31
CA LEU A 232 7.46 -13.35 -9.51
C LEU A 232 8.67 -13.89 -10.29
N PRO A 233 8.55 -15.05 -10.97
CA PRO A 233 9.66 -15.71 -11.67
C PRO A 233 9.99 -15.02 -13.00
N ILE A 234 10.56 -13.81 -12.95
CA ILE A 234 10.96 -13.02 -14.12
C ILE A 234 12.42 -13.19 -14.52
N LEU A 235 13.13 -14.16 -13.91
CA LEU A 235 14.56 -14.42 -14.10
C LEU A 235 15.45 -13.23 -13.70
N ALA A 236 15.08 -12.52 -12.63
CA ALA A 236 15.80 -11.38 -12.09
C ALA A 236 17.16 -11.80 -11.50
N GLU A 237 18.23 -11.04 -11.81
CA GLU A 237 19.59 -11.30 -11.35
C GLU A 237 20.15 -10.14 -10.52
N THR A 238 19.88 -8.88 -10.90
CA THR A 238 20.38 -7.71 -10.18
C THR A 238 19.47 -7.33 -9.01
N PRO A 239 19.96 -6.60 -8.00
CA PRO A 239 19.11 -6.09 -6.92
C PRO A 239 17.90 -5.30 -7.40
N GLU A 240 18.05 -4.51 -8.46
CA GLU A 240 17.01 -3.70 -9.06
C GLU A 240 15.95 -4.57 -9.76
N GLU A 241 16.35 -5.59 -10.49
CA GLU A 241 15.44 -6.55 -11.12
C GLU A 241 14.68 -7.39 -10.07
N ILE A 242 15.38 -7.82 -9.01
CA ILE A 242 14.76 -8.53 -7.88
C ILE A 242 13.74 -7.63 -7.20
N ALA A 243 14.04 -6.34 -7.03
CA ALA A 243 13.09 -5.38 -6.47
C ALA A 243 11.81 -5.26 -7.32
N ILE A 244 11.92 -5.26 -8.65
CA ILE A 244 10.77 -5.26 -9.59
C ILE A 244 9.98 -6.56 -9.43
N SER A 245 10.65 -7.73 -9.38
CA SER A 245 10.03 -9.04 -9.19
C SER A 245 9.21 -9.08 -7.88
N VAL A 246 9.78 -8.62 -6.78
CA VAL A 246 9.14 -8.55 -5.46
C VAL A 246 7.95 -7.59 -5.47
N ALA A 247 8.13 -6.40 -6.00
CA ALA A 247 7.06 -5.41 -6.09
C ALA A 247 5.88 -5.91 -6.94
N ALA A 248 6.16 -6.60 -8.04
CA ALA A 248 5.12 -7.18 -8.90
C ALA A 248 4.29 -8.24 -8.16
N GLU A 249 4.90 -9.13 -7.39
CA GLU A 249 4.19 -10.10 -6.54
C GLU A 249 3.34 -9.40 -5.47
N MET A 250 3.90 -8.38 -4.80
CA MET A 250 3.17 -7.61 -3.80
C MET A 250 1.96 -6.88 -4.38
N ILE A 251 2.08 -6.33 -5.61
CA ILE A 251 0.97 -5.72 -6.35
C ILE A 251 -0.10 -6.77 -6.67
N GLU A 252 0.30 -7.95 -7.15
CA GLU A 252 -0.62 -9.06 -7.44
C GLU A 252 -1.37 -9.48 -6.17
N HIS A 253 -0.65 -9.68 -5.07
CA HIS A 253 -1.25 -10.02 -3.77
C HIS A 253 -2.24 -8.93 -3.32
N ARG A 254 -1.85 -7.65 -3.39
CA ARG A 254 -2.74 -6.53 -3.08
C ARG A 254 -4.00 -6.51 -3.95
N ALA A 255 -3.89 -6.89 -5.22
CA ALA A 255 -5.03 -6.95 -6.13
C ALA A 255 -5.98 -8.12 -5.81
N LYS A 256 -5.46 -9.28 -5.39
CA LYS A 256 -6.26 -10.47 -5.01
C LYS A 256 -7.02 -10.30 -3.69
N ARG A 257 -6.60 -9.40 -2.81
CA ARG A 257 -7.30 -9.05 -1.57
C ARG A 257 -8.43 -8.04 -1.75
N ARG A 258 -8.62 -7.58 -2.96
CA ARG A 258 -9.71 -6.66 -3.35
C ARG A 258 -10.95 -7.43 -3.74
#